data_b9c177d60124217591feab87fbba9a4d
#
_entry.id   b9c177d60124217591feab87fbba9a4d
#
_cell.length_a   1.000
_cell.length_b   1.000
_cell.length_c   1.000
_cell.angle_alpha   90.00
_cell.angle_beta   90.00
_cell.angle_gamma   90.00
#
_symmetry.space_group_name_H-M   'P 1'
#
loop_
_entity.id
_entity.type
_entity.pdbx_description
1 polymer ?
#
loop_
_entity_poly.entity_id
_entity_poly.type
_entity_poly.pdbx_seq_one_letter_code
_entity_poly.pdbx_strand_id
1 'polypeptide(L)'
;MNGSIDDIIKGLESYKQSLKVKADALVKALAEAGCEAVTVTYAGTRYTGPRDENVTVEERGPGKYAIVASGQTVLFVEFGAGVYLGGGHPNPMGYGPGTYPGKGHWDDPNGWYLPKSVAGKSGVHTYGNAPSAAMYHTAKSLRAMLEQAARGVFGG
;
A
#
# COMPACT_ATOMS: atom_id res chain seq x y z
N MET A 1 28.05 29.85 34.82
CA MET A 1 27.93 29.15 33.53
C MET A 1 27.82 30.19 32.45
N ASN A 2 28.92 30.54 31.77
CA ASN A 2 28.86 31.47 30.64
C ASN A 2 29.02 30.64 29.37
N GLY A 3 27.89 30.09 28.88
CA GLY A 3 27.86 29.55 27.54
C GLY A 3 27.97 30.71 26.56
N SER A 4 28.92 30.65 25.62
CA SER A 4 28.99 31.64 24.56
C SER A 4 27.83 31.52 23.62
N ILE A 5 27.49 32.56 22.87
CA ILE A 5 26.46 32.53 21.82
C ILE A 5 26.76 31.37 20.84
N ASP A 6 28.00 31.10 20.56
CA ASP A 6 28.48 30.01 19.70
C ASP A 6 28.10 28.62 20.26
N ASP A 7 28.15 28.44 21.60
CA ASP A 7 27.73 27.18 22.23
C ASP A 7 26.22 26.96 22.12
N ILE A 8 25.44 28.03 22.22
CA ILE A 8 23.98 27.99 22.02
C ILE A 8 23.65 27.64 20.57
N ILE A 9 24.33 28.26 19.60
CA ILE A 9 24.13 27.98 18.16
C ILE A 9 24.45 26.51 17.86
N LYS A 10 25.58 26.00 18.32
CA LYS A 10 25.96 24.59 18.16
C LYS A 10 24.94 23.64 18.79
N GLY A 11 24.45 23.99 19.98
CA GLY A 11 23.40 23.22 20.64
C GLY A 11 22.10 23.16 19.83
N LEU A 12 21.67 24.30 19.25
CA LEU A 12 20.47 24.35 18.39
C LEU A 12 20.65 23.58 17.07
N GLU A 13 21.83 23.65 16.46
CA GLU A 13 22.15 22.89 15.26
C GLU A 13 22.14 21.38 15.52
N SER A 14 22.72 20.94 16.63
CA SER A 14 22.70 19.55 17.07
C SER A 14 21.26 19.07 17.33
N TYR A 15 20.46 19.88 18.00
CA TYR A 15 19.05 19.56 18.24
C TYR A 15 18.25 19.46 16.94
N LYS A 16 18.43 20.41 16.01
CA LYS A 16 17.80 20.38 14.68
C LYS A 16 18.17 19.12 13.92
N GLN A 17 19.42 18.69 13.97
CA GLN A 17 19.87 17.45 13.32
C GLN A 17 19.24 16.21 13.97
N SER A 18 19.17 16.17 15.30
CA SER A 18 18.48 15.10 16.04
C SER A 18 17.00 14.98 15.65
N LEU A 19 16.30 16.10 15.50
CA LEU A 19 14.90 16.11 15.07
C LEU A 19 14.73 15.54 13.65
N LYS A 20 15.63 15.88 12.74
CA LYS A 20 15.60 15.34 11.37
C LYS A 20 15.77 13.81 11.36
N VAL A 21 16.74 13.30 12.11
CA VAL A 21 16.99 11.85 12.23
C VAL A 21 15.76 11.13 12.83
N LYS A 22 15.17 11.69 13.88
CA LYS A 22 13.96 11.13 14.50
C LYS A 22 12.77 11.15 13.55
N ALA A 23 12.58 12.24 12.81
CA ALA A 23 11.50 12.34 11.83
C ALA A 23 11.67 11.32 10.68
N ASP A 24 12.88 11.17 10.16
CA ASP A 24 13.17 10.18 9.12
C ASP A 24 12.90 8.75 9.62
N ALA A 25 13.40 8.40 10.80
CA ALA A 25 13.16 7.10 11.41
C ALA A 25 11.64 6.82 11.64
N LEU A 26 10.88 7.84 12.05
CA LEU A 26 9.43 7.72 12.20
C LEU A 26 8.74 7.42 10.86
N VAL A 27 9.05 8.19 9.82
CA VAL A 27 8.43 8.00 8.50
C VAL A 27 8.80 6.65 7.92
N LYS A 28 10.05 6.21 8.09
CA LYS A 28 10.51 4.87 7.68
C LYS A 28 9.73 3.77 8.40
N ALA A 29 9.62 3.84 9.72
CA ALA A 29 8.87 2.85 10.50
C ALA A 29 7.39 2.78 10.10
N LEU A 30 6.75 3.92 9.81
CA LEU A 30 5.39 3.96 9.30
C LEU A 30 5.28 3.31 7.91
N ALA A 31 6.24 3.54 7.03
CA ALA A 31 6.24 2.93 5.71
C ALA A 31 6.44 1.40 5.80
N GLU A 32 7.31 0.92 6.68
CA GLU A 32 7.53 -0.50 6.94
C GLU A 32 6.27 -1.17 7.50
N ALA A 33 5.62 -0.57 8.49
CA ALA A 33 4.36 -1.07 9.03
C ALA A 33 3.24 -1.08 7.99
N GLY A 34 3.17 -0.07 7.14
CA GLY A 34 2.22 -0.03 6.03
C GLY A 34 2.50 -1.08 4.97
N CYS A 35 3.76 -1.33 4.63
CA CYS A 35 4.17 -2.39 3.71
C CYS A 35 3.72 -3.77 4.22
N GLU A 36 3.94 -4.05 5.50
CA GLU A 36 3.49 -5.29 6.14
C GLU A 36 1.97 -5.42 6.09
N ALA A 37 1.23 -4.37 6.44
CA ALA A 37 -0.23 -4.37 6.42
C ALA A 37 -0.81 -4.66 5.02
N VAL A 38 -0.25 -4.06 3.97
CA VAL A 38 -0.65 -4.32 2.58
C VAL A 38 -0.34 -5.77 2.21
N THR A 39 0.87 -6.25 2.52
CA THR A 39 1.31 -7.62 2.22
C THR A 39 0.37 -8.66 2.85
N VAL A 40 0.06 -8.50 4.13
CA VAL A 40 -0.88 -9.38 4.86
C VAL A 40 -2.27 -9.32 4.25
N THR A 41 -2.75 -8.12 3.91
CA THR A 41 -4.08 -7.94 3.30
C THR A 41 -4.15 -8.61 1.93
N TYR A 42 -3.15 -8.42 1.07
CA TYR A 42 -3.09 -9.09 -0.22
C TYR A 42 -3.07 -10.62 -0.06
N ALA A 43 -2.23 -11.14 0.82
CA ALA A 43 -2.15 -12.58 1.08
C ALA A 43 -3.49 -13.18 1.55
N GLY A 44 -4.30 -12.41 2.27
CA GLY A 44 -5.61 -12.82 2.77
C GLY A 44 -6.76 -12.73 1.74
N THR A 45 -6.52 -12.20 0.55
CA THR A 45 -7.57 -12.06 -0.47
C THR A 45 -7.98 -13.40 -1.06
N ARG A 46 -9.25 -13.50 -1.51
CA ARG A 46 -9.79 -14.69 -2.18
C ARG A 46 -9.41 -14.79 -3.66
N TYR A 47 -8.43 -14.00 -4.11
CA TYR A 47 -7.95 -14.09 -5.48
C TYR A 47 -7.34 -15.48 -5.75
N THR A 48 -7.84 -16.16 -6.77
CA THR A 48 -7.47 -17.55 -7.10
C THR A 48 -6.48 -17.68 -8.25
N GLY A 49 -6.06 -16.57 -8.84
CA GLY A 49 -5.07 -16.54 -9.90
C GLY A 49 -3.63 -16.69 -9.40
N PRO A 50 -2.66 -16.71 -10.30
CA PRO A 50 -1.23 -16.69 -9.94
C PRO A 50 -0.94 -15.46 -9.08
N ARG A 51 -0.13 -15.67 -8.07
CA ARG A 51 0.27 -14.61 -7.16
C ARG A 51 1.67 -14.14 -7.49
N ASP A 52 1.77 -12.89 -7.90
CA ASP A 52 3.03 -12.22 -8.22
C ASP A 52 3.14 -10.84 -7.56
N GLU A 53 2.24 -10.57 -6.61
CA GLU A 53 2.26 -9.29 -5.89
C GLU A 53 3.50 -9.21 -5.01
N ASN A 54 4.29 -8.18 -5.21
CA ASN A 54 5.42 -7.83 -4.38
C ASN A 54 5.21 -6.42 -3.81
N VAL A 55 5.28 -6.30 -2.50
CA VAL A 55 5.12 -5.01 -1.81
C VAL A 55 6.44 -4.65 -1.15
N THR A 56 6.94 -3.46 -1.46
CA THR A 56 8.24 -2.98 -0.97
C THR A 56 8.14 -1.56 -0.46
N VAL A 57 9.07 -1.19 0.41
CA VAL A 57 9.32 0.21 0.78
C VAL A 57 10.46 0.72 -0.07
N GLU A 58 10.25 1.85 -0.72
CA GLU A 58 11.27 2.56 -1.48
C GLU A 58 11.58 3.90 -0.85
N GLU A 59 12.84 4.18 -0.62
CA GLU A 59 13.30 5.51 -0.23
C GLU A 59 13.29 6.44 -1.45
N ARG A 60 12.58 7.56 -1.34
CA ARG A 60 12.43 8.57 -2.40
C ARG A 60 13.17 9.87 -2.10
N GLY A 61 14.06 9.84 -1.11
CA GLY A 61 14.86 10.95 -0.63
C GLY A 61 14.72 11.16 0.88
N PRO A 62 15.47 12.08 1.49
CA PRO A 62 15.48 12.30 2.93
C PRO A 62 14.05 12.52 3.48
N GLY A 63 13.64 11.69 4.42
CA GLY A 63 12.30 11.74 5.04
C GLY A 63 11.14 11.40 4.11
N LYS A 64 11.39 10.75 2.97
CA LYS A 64 10.37 10.38 2.00
C LYS A 64 10.47 8.90 1.63
N TYR A 65 9.44 8.16 1.96
CA TYR A 65 9.32 6.73 1.66
C TYR A 65 8.02 6.48 0.89
N ALA A 66 8.05 5.53 -0.02
CA ALA A 66 6.88 5.08 -0.76
C ALA A 66 6.66 3.58 -0.51
N ILE A 67 5.41 3.19 -0.28
CA ILE A 67 4.99 1.79 -0.32
C ILE A 67 4.60 1.51 -1.77
N VAL A 68 5.29 0.57 -2.39
CA VAL A 68 5.12 0.23 -3.80
C VAL A 68 4.67 -1.21 -3.93
N ALA A 69 3.52 -1.41 -4.55
CA ALA A 69 3.04 -2.73 -4.94
C ALA A 69 3.30 -2.95 -6.44
N SER A 70 3.94 -4.04 -6.79
CA SER A 70 4.30 -4.42 -8.15
C SER A 70 3.88 -5.86 -8.45
N GLY A 71 3.62 -6.16 -9.71
CA GLY A 71 3.14 -7.44 -10.19
C GLY A 71 1.97 -7.30 -11.15
N GLN A 72 1.73 -8.29 -12.00
CA GLN A 72 0.64 -8.26 -12.99
C GLN A 72 -0.73 -8.37 -12.32
N THR A 73 -0.81 -8.98 -11.14
CA THR A 73 -2.06 -9.25 -10.42
C THR A 73 -2.46 -8.15 -9.46
N VAL A 74 -1.57 -7.20 -9.17
CA VAL A 74 -1.81 -6.10 -8.19
C VAL A 74 -3.10 -5.34 -8.48
N LEU A 75 -3.35 -4.96 -9.74
CA LEU A 75 -4.56 -4.20 -10.08
C LEU A 75 -5.84 -5.01 -9.85
N PHE A 76 -5.82 -6.31 -10.13
CA PHE A 76 -6.97 -7.19 -9.89
C PHE A 76 -7.23 -7.40 -8.40
N VAL A 77 -6.19 -7.46 -7.60
CA VAL A 77 -6.30 -7.62 -6.15
C VAL A 77 -6.72 -6.32 -5.49
N GLU A 78 -6.13 -5.20 -5.85
CA GLU A 78 -6.42 -3.89 -5.26
C GLU A 78 -7.82 -3.41 -5.65
N PHE A 79 -8.13 -3.36 -6.94
CA PHE A 79 -9.37 -2.77 -7.48
C PHE A 79 -10.48 -3.79 -7.75
N GLY A 80 -10.18 -5.08 -7.63
CA GLY A 80 -11.12 -6.15 -7.94
C GLY A 80 -11.26 -6.41 -9.44
N ALA A 81 -12.00 -7.47 -9.77
CA ALA A 81 -12.33 -7.82 -11.15
C ALA A 81 -13.74 -8.46 -11.18
N GLY A 82 -14.48 -8.23 -12.26
CA GLY A 82 -15.82 -8.77 -12.47
C GLY A 82 -16.92 -7.89 -11.88
N VAL A 83 -18.17 -8.28 -12.16
CA VAL A 83 -19.34 -7.44 -11.88
C VAL A 83 -20.16 -7.88 -10.66
N TYR A 84 -20.02 -9.12 -10.21
CA TYR A 84 -20.90 -9.69 -9.19
C TYR A 84 -20.39 -9.60 -7.76
N LEU A 85 -19.10 -9.44 -7.57
CA LEU A 85 -18.52 -9.35 -6.24
C LEU A 85 -18.52 -7.92 -5.70
N GLY A 86 -19.42 -7.17 -6.16
CA GLY A 86 -19.83 -5.81 -5.97
C GLY A 86 -19.43 -5.09 -4.73
N GLY A 87 -19.06 -3.99 -4.72
CA GLY A 87 -18.51 -3.03 -3.83
C GLY A 87 -17.27 -2.49 -4.52
N GLY A 88 -17.39 -1.39 -5.23
CA GLY A 88 -16.25 -0.80 -5.91
C GLY A 88 -15.15 -0.42 -4.91
N HIS A 89 -13.94 -0.28 -5.39
CA HIS A 89 -12.85 0.30 -4.63
C HIS A 89 -13.25 1.71 -4.12
N PRO A 90 -13.01 2.07 -2.85
CA PRO A 90 -13.41 3.37 -2.30
C PRO A 90 -12.84 4.59 -3.06
N ASN A 91 -11.72 4.40 -3.74
CA ASN A 91 -11.12 5.39 -4.64
C ASN A 91 -10.60 4.67 -5.89
N PRO A 92 -11.44 4.46 -6.92
CA PRO A 92 -11.08 3.61 -8.05
C PRO A 92 -10.03 4.21 -8.98
N MET A 93 -9.77 5.53 -8.94
CA MET A 93 -8.76 6.22 -9.75
C MET A 93 -8.87 5.91 -11.26
N GLY A 94 -10.07 5.63 -11.75
CA GLY A 94 -10.31 5.21 -13.14
C GLY A 94 -10.10 3.72 -13.42
N TYR A 95 -9.71 2.93 -12.42
CA TYR A 95 -9.61 1.46 -12.53
C TYR A 95 -10.94 0.78 -12.18
N GLY A 96 -11.17 -0.36 -12.78
CA GLY A 96 -12.37 -1.16 -12.58
C GLY A 96 -12.61 -2.10 -13.77
N PRO A 97 -13.75 -2.79 -13.82
CA PRO A 97 -14.09 -3.66 -14.96
C PRO A 97 -13.91 -2.97 -16.30
N GLY A 98 -13.28 -3.62 -17.25
CA GLY A 98 -13.04 -3.12 -18.61
C GLY A 98 -11.89 -2.08 -18.73
N THR A 99 -11.21 -1.70 -17.66
CA THR A 99 -10.12 -0.72 -17.69
C THR A 99 -8.73 -1.34 -17.63
N TYR A 100 -8.61 -2.62 -17.25
CA TYR A 100 -7.34 -3.32 -17.18
C TYR A 100 -6.74 -3.59 -18.56
N PRO A 101 -5.42 -3.68 -18.68
CA PRO A 101 -4.78 -4.08 -19.92
C PRO A 101 -5.33 -5.43 -20.42
N GLY A 102 -5.70 -5.46 -21.70
CA GLY A 102 -6.26 -6.67 -22.31
C GLY A 102 -7.75 -6.90 -22.12
N LYS A 103 -8.45 -5.98 -21.51
CA LYS A 103 -9.91 -5.95 -21.27
C LYS A 103 -10.66 -7.28 -21.08
N GLY A 104 -10.32 -8.32 -21.74
CA GLY A 104 -10.82 -9.68 -21.60
C GLY A 104 -12.31 -9.77 -21.23
N HIS A 105 -12.63 -10.57 -20.23
CA HIS A 105 -13.99 -10.83 -19.75
C HIS A 105 -14.28 -10.21 -18.38
N TRP A 106 -13.50 -9.22 -17.97
CA TRP A 106 -13.53 -8.66 -16.61
C TRP A 106 -14.86 -8.03 -16.24
N ASP A 107 -15.66 -7.65 -17.21
CA ASP A 107 -16.95 -6.99 -17.09
C ASP A 107 -18.12 -7.87 -17.58
N ASP A 108 -17.89 -9.13 -17.95
CA ASP A 108 -18.95 -10.03 -18.41
C ASP A 108 -19.87 -10.40 -17.22
N PRO A 109 -21.17 -10.08 -17.31
CA PRO A 109 -22.15 -10.40 -16.26
C PRO A 109 -22.34 -11.90 -16.05
N ASN A 110 -22.01 -12.73 -17.03
CA ASN A 110 -22.10 -14.19 -16.93
C ASN A 110 -20.84 -14.81 -16.33
N GLY A 111 -19.83 -14.02 -16.03
CA GLY A 111 -18.52 -14.52 -15.64
C GLY A 111 -17.75 -15.13 -16.82
N TRP A 112 -16.64 -15.74 -16.52
CA TRP A 112 -15.77 -16.35 -17.55
C TRP A 112 -15.01 -17.57 -17.01
N TYR A 113 -14.44 -18.34 -17.93
CA TYR A 113 -13.60 -19.47 -17.57
C TYR A 113 -12.14 -19.03 -17.51
N LEU A 114 -11.49 -19.32 -16.40
CA LEU A 114 -10.05 -19.05 -16.25
C LEU A 114 -9.25 -19.99 -17.18
N PRO A 115 -8.19 -19.48 -17.86
CA PRO A 115 -7.26 -20.30 -18.58
C PRO A 115 -6.62 -21.33 -17.65
N LYS A 116 -6.27 -22.51 -18.18
CA LYS A 116 -5.57 -23.56 -17.42
C LYS A 116 -4.25 -23.06 -16.83
N SER A 117 -3.55 -22.20 -17.54
CA SER A 117 -2.30 -21.56 -17.08
C SER A 117 -2.48 -20.72 -15.81
N VAL A 118 -3.68 -20.20 -15.57
CA VAL A 118 -4.02 -19.38 -14.40
C VAL A 118 -4.61 -20.23 -13.28
N ALA A 119 -5.54 -21.11 -13.62
CA ALA A 119 -6.29 -21.90 -12.62
C ALA A 119 -5.63 -23.26 -12.28
N GLY A 120 -4.56 -23.64 -12.96
CA GLY A 120 -3.90 -24.95 -12.82
C GLY A 120 -4.69 -26.11 -13.44
N LYS A 121 -5.99 -25.94 -13.67
CA LYS A 121 -6.91 -26.90 -14.28
C LYS A 121 -7.88 -26.20 -15.23
N SER A 122 -8.47 -26.98 -16.16
CA SER A 122 -9.48 -26.47 -17.09
C SER A 122 -10.87 -26.38 -16.42
N GLY A 123 -11.74 -25.51 -16.95
CA GLY A 123 -13.14 -25.44 -16.56
C GLY A 123 -13.42 -24.71 -15.23
N VAL A 124 -12.47 -23.93 -14.73
CA VAL A 124 -12.73 -23.08 -13.56
C VAL A 124 -13.47 -21.83 -13.99
N HIS A 125 -14.75 -21.76 -13.68
CA HIS A 125 -15.58 -20.59 -13.90
C HIS A 125 -15.41 -19.58 -12.76
N THR A 126 -15.40 -18.30 -13.08
CA THR A 126 -15.28 -17.20 -12.11
C THR A 126 -16.18 -16.02 -12.49
N TYR A 127 -16.63 -15.29 -11.48
CA TYR A 127 -17.30 -13.99 -11.61
C TYR A 127 -16.36 -12.84 -11.22
N GLY A 128 -15.09 -13.14 -10.97
CA GLY A 128 -14.09 -12.18 -10.53
C GLY A 128 -13.85 -12.22 -9.02
N ASN A 129 -13.32 -11.14 -8.51
CA ASN A 129 -13.01 -10.96 -7.08
C ASN A 129 -13.33 -9.53 -6.62
N ALA A 130 -13.73 -9.42 -5.37
CA ALA A 130 -13.91 -8.12 -4.73
C ALA A 130 -12.58 -7.39 -4.60
N PRO A 131 -12.57 -6.04 -4.65
CA PRO A 131 -11.38 -5.25 -4.37
C PRO A 131 -10.92 -5.45 -2.93
N SER A 132 -9.61 -5.59 -2.72
CA SER A 132 -9.04 -5.57 -1.37
C SER A 132 -8.91 -4.16 -0.81
N ALA A 133 -8.69 -3.20 -1.70
CA ALA A 133 -8.40 -1.80 -1.38
C ALA A 133 -7.32 -1.63 -0.29
N ALA A 134 -6.34 -2.55 -0.27
CA ALA A 134 -5.33 -2.64 0.78
C ALA A 134 -4.48 -1.37 0.87
N MET A 135 -4.02 -0.85 -0.27
CA MET A 135 -3.25 0.39 -0.33
C MET A 135 -4.04 1.58 0.18
N TYR A 136 -5.32 1.68 -0.21
CA TYR A 136 -6.21 2.74 0.23
C TYR A 136 -6.45 2.70 1.76
N HIS A 137 -6.82 1.54 2.29
CA HIS A 137 -7.09 1.38 3.71
C HIS A 137 -5.84 1.59 4.56
N THR A 138 -4.69 1.08 4.11
CA THR A 138 -3.41 1.29 4.77
C THR A 138 -3.03 2.76 4.80
N ALA A 139 -3.13 3.47 3.69
CA ALA A 139 -2.85 4.92 3.65
C ALA A 139 -3.74 5.71 4.61
N LYS A 140 -5.03 5.35 4.72
CA LYS A 140 -5.97 5.96 5.67
C LYS A 140 -5.58 5.66 7.12
N SER A 141 -5.22 4.41 7.43
CA SER A 141 -4.79 3.99 8.76
C SER A 141 -3.50 4.67 9.19
N LEU A 142 -2.50 4.76 8.31
CA LEU A 142 -1.23 5.44 8.59
C LEU A 142 -1.44 6.93 8.91
N ARG A 143 -2.35 7.60 8.20
CA ARG A 143 -2.70 9.00 8.52
C ARG A 143 -3.31 9.13 9.92
N ALA A 144 -4.20 8.22 10.31
CA ALA A 144 -4.79 8.24 11.64
C ALA A 144 -3.76 7.94 12.75
N MET A 145 -2.77 7.10 12.46
CA MET A 145 -1.72 6.73 13.41
C MET A 145 -0.61 7.79 13.52
N LEU A 146 -0.46 8.66 12.53
CA LEU A 146 0.65 9.62 12.46
C LEU A 146 0.73 10.51 13.69
N GLU A 147 -0.38 11.06 14.17
CA GLU A 147 -0.39 11.91 15.35
C GLU A 147 0.04 11.17 16.61
N GLN A 148 -0.44 9.95 16.80
CA GLN A 148 -0.08 9.13 17.95
C GLN A 148 1.40 8.76 17.92
N ALA A 149 1.90 8.35 16.76
CA ALA A 149 3.32 8.01 16.57
C ALA A 149 4.23 9.23 16.78
N ALA A 150 3.82 10.40 16.27
CA ALA A 150 4.56 11.64 16.46
C ALA A 150 4.64 12.05 17.94
N ARG A 151 3.54 11.92 18.68
CA ARG A 151 3.54 12.19 20.14
C ARG A 151 4.53 11.27 20.87
N GLY A 152 4.63 10.00 20.50
CA GLY A 152 5.57 9.07 21.10
C GLY A 152 7.05 9.40 20.82
N VAL A 153 7.35 10.01 19.67
CA VAL A 153 8.73 10.36 19.27
C VAL A 153 9.15 11.76 19.74
N PHE A 154 8.22 12.72 19.74
CA PHE A 154 8.51 14.13 19.99
C PHE A 154 7.90 14.67 21.29
N GLY A 155 6.99 13.95 21.95
CA GLY A 155 6.26 14.37 23.13
C GLY A 155 6.91 14.03 24.47
N GLY A 156 8.20 13.65 24.46
CA GLY A 156 9.00 13.35 25.66
C GLY A 156 9.73 14.59 26.19
#